data_6e34efee5be669803aeba7b5318dc1df
#
_entry.id   6e34efee5be669803aeba7b5318dc1df
#
_cell.length_a   1.000
_cell.length_b   1.000
_cell.length_c   1.000
_cell.angle_alpha   90.00
_cell.angle_beta   90.00
_cell.angle_gamma   90.00
#
_symmetry.space_group_name_H-M   'P 1'
#
loop_
_entity.id
_entity.type
_entity.pdbx_description
1 polymer ?
#
loop_
_entity_poly.entity_id
_entity_poly.type
_entity_poly.pdbx_seq_one_letter_code
_entity_poly.pdbx_strand_id
1 'polypeptide(L)'
;SYGMEQIKGKLLPMLVEVLRADGQTISGVYERNDVELREKEGLEQYKGWFPLPGEEPPASALTEIVENGVRYAVDVENGQKTGFFLDQKYNRQAVARLAQGRTVLDCFTHTGSFALNAALGGARHVTAVDVSETAVAMARENARRNGLEGVMDFRAADVFDLLPELAAQP
;
A
#
# COMPACT_ATOMS: atom_id res chain seq x y z
N SER A 1 19.35 -9.66 1.76
CA SER A 1 20.31 -10.77 1.93
C SER A 1 21.73 -10.31 1.66
N TYR A 2 22.70 -11.03 2.23
CA TYR A 2 24.13 -10.75 2.06
C TYR A 2 24.54 -10.69 0.56
N GLY A 3 24.04 -11.61 -0.25
CA GLY A 3 24.32 -11.62 -1.68
C GLY A 3 23.82 -10.37 -2.41
N MET A 4 22.65 -9.86 -2.05
CA MET A 4 22.12 -8.62 -2.63
C MET A 4 22.98 -7.41 -2.21
N GLU A 5 23.44 -7.37 -0.97
CA GLU A 5 24.31 -6.29 -0.48
C GLU A 5 25.60 -6.16 -1.31
N GLN A 6 26.15 -7.30 -1.78
CA GLN A 6 27.37 -7.34 -2.58
C GLN A 6 27.18 -6.78 -4.00
N ILE A 7 26.00 -6.92 -4.58
CA ILE A 7 25.76 -6.62 -6.00
C ILE A 7 24.85 -5.40 -6.22
N LYS A 8 24.13 -4.91 -5.20
CA LYS A 8 23.15 -3.84 -5.35
C LYS A 8 23.73 -2.57 -6.00
N GLY A 9 24.97 -2.22 -5.70
CA GLY A 9 25.65 -1.05 -6.27
C GLY A 9 25.77 -1.07 -7.81
N LYS A 10 25.73 -2.26 -8.42
CA LYS A 10 25.67 -2.42 -9.87
C LYS A 10 24.27 -2.68 -10.37
N LEU A 11 23.54 -3.55 -9.67
CA LEU A 11 22.24 -4.03 -10.12
C LEU A 11 21.16 -2.93 -10.10
N LEU A 12 21.08 -2.12 -9.04
CA LEU A 12 20.04 -1.11 -8.91
C LEU A 12 20.13 0.00 -9.96
N PRO A 13 21.30 0.60 -10.25
CA PRO A 13 21.41 1.55 -11.36
C PRO A 13 21.02 0.95 -12.72
N MET A 14 21.49 -0.27 -13.02
CA MET A 14 21.13 -0.96 -14.28
C MET A 14 19.62 -1.21 -14.38
N LEU A 15 18.98 -1.61 -13.26
CA LEU A 15 17.53 -1.81 -13.22
C LEU A 15 16.78 -0.50 -13.49
N VAL A 16 17.22 0.61 -12.89
CA VAL A 16 16.64 1.94 -13.11
C VAL A 16 16.78 2.35 -14.58
N GLU A 17 17.95 2.16 -15.17
CA GLU A 17 18.18 2.46 -16.60
C GLU A 17 17.23 1.66 -17.51
N VAL A 18 17.10 0.36 -17.28
CA VAL A 18 16.22 -0.52 -18.07
C VAL A 18 14.75 -0.08 -17.93
N LEU A 19 14.28 0.19 -16.71
CA LEU A 19 12.91 0.63 -16.49
C LEU A 19 12.62 1.99 -17.12
N ARG A 20 13.56 2.92 -17.07
CA ARG A 20 13.44 4.22 -17.74
C ARG A 20 13.44 4.09 -19.26
N ALA A 21 14.28 3.20 -19.81
CA ALA A 21 14.27 2.89 -21.24
C ALA A 21 12.96 2.27 -21.71
N ASP A 22 12.26 1.53 -20.82
CA ASP A 22 10.90 1.00 -21.03
C ASP A 22 9.79 2.04 -20.78
N GLY A 23 10.13 3.31 -20.61
CA GLY A 23 9.18 4.41 -20.44
C GLY A 23 8.66 4.61 -19.02
N GLN A 24 9.24 3.93 -18.02
CA GLN A 24 8.83 4.11 -16.63
C GLN A 24 9.47 5.37 -16.02
N THR A 25 8.72 6.12 -15.23
CA THR A 25 9.24 7.22 -14.44
C THR A 25 9.76 6.71 -13.10
N ILE A 26 11.06 6.63 -12.95
CA ILE A 26 11.71 6.22 -11.70
C ILE A 26 12.37 7.44 -11.08
N SER A 27 11.85 7.90 -9.94
CA SER A 27 12.33 9.07 -9.20
C SER A 27 13.43 8.72 -8.19
N GLY A 28 13.52 7.46 -7.79
CA GLY A 28 14.53 6.99 -6.83
C GLY A 28 14.31 5.53 -6.45
N VAL A 29 15.23 5.00 -5.68
CA VAL A 29 15.17 3.64 -5.12
C VAL A 29 15.22 3.75 -3.61
N TYR A 30 14.21 3.27 -2.90
CA TYR A 30 14.15 3.27 -1.45
C TYR A 30 14.45 1.86 -0.91
N GLU A 31 15.42 1.75 -0.02
CA GLU A 31 15.80 0.49 0.60
C GLU A 31 15.05 0.29 1.92
N ARG A 32 14.31 -0.81 2.03
CA ARG A 32 13.64 -1.28 3.24
C ARG A 32 14.43 -2.47 3.81
N ASN A 33 15.53 -2.13 4.45
CA ASN A 33 16.47 -3.07 5.04
C ASN A 33 16.30 -3.19 6.57
N ASP A 34 15.12 -2.88 7.08
CA ASP A 34 14.69 -2.90 8.47
C ASP A 34 14.12 -4.27 8.88
N VAL A 35 14.83 -5.36 8.56
CA VAL A 35 14.40 -6.74 8.85
C VAL A 35 15.43 -7.47 9.71
N GLU A 36 14.97 -8.19 10.73
CA GLU A 36 15.83 -8.94 11.69
C GLU A 36 16.75 -9.97 11.03
N LEU A 37 16.35 -10.51 9.85
CA LEU A 37 17.17 -11.47 9.13
C LEU A 37 18.54 -10.90 8.74
N ARG A 38 18.66 -9.60 8.56
CA ARG A 38 19.93 -8.94 8.24
C ARG A 38 20.96 -9.10 9.36
N GLU A 39 20.54 -8.94 10.61
CA GLU A 39 21.41 -9.11 11.78
C GLU A 39 21.97 -10.53 11.86
N LYS A 40 21.15 -11.54 11.51
CA LYS A 40 21.60 -12.94 11.44
C LYS A 40 22.62 -13.19 10.33
N GLU A 41 22.65 -12.33 9.32
CA GLU A 41 23.65 -12.34 8.23
C GLU A 41 24.84 -11.40 8.51
N GLY A 42 24.93 -10.80 9.71
CA GLY A 42 25.98 -9.85 10.10
C GLY A 42 25.88 -8.50 9.40
N LEU A 43 24.68 -8.11 8.96
CA LEU A 43 24.39 -6.84 8.30
C LEU A 43 23.59 -5.93 9.22
N GLU A 44 23.83 -4.62 9.14
CA GLU A 44 23.05 -3.62 9.86
C GLU A 44 21.64 -3.46 9.28
N GLN A 45 20.66 -3.21 10.15
CA GLN A 45 19.33 -2.77 9.72
C GLN A 45 19.35 -1.28 9.39
N TYR A 46 18.69 -0.89 8.29
CA TYR A 46 18.48 0.51 7.93
C TYR A 46 17.32 0.69 6.95
N LYS A 47 16.85 1.93 6.83
CA LYS A 47 15.95 2.41 5.77
C LYS A 47 16.57 3.66 5.15
N GLY A 48 16.38 3.86 3.85
CA GLY A 48 16.83 5.08 3.19
C GLY A 48 16.87 4.99 1.68
N TRP A 49 17.12 6.13 1.08
CA TRP A 49 17.33 6.22 -0.36
C TRP A 49 18.65 5.59 -0.78
N PHE A 50 18.59 4.74 -1.79
CA PHE A 50 19.80 4.27 -2.46
C PHE A 50 20.36 5.41 -3.33
N PRO A 51 21.65 5.76 -3.20
CA PRO A 51 22.25 6.84 -3.98
C PRO A 51 22.37 6.44 -5.44
N LEU A 52 21.58 7.09 -6.31
CA LEU A 52 21.75 6.97 -7.76
C LEU A 52 22.83 7.96 -8.25
N PRO A 53 23.74 7.54 -9.14
CA PRO A 53 24.82 8.41 -9.60
C PRO A 53 24.32 9.71 -10.24
N GLY A 54 24.72 10.85 -9.71
CA GLY A 54 24.37 12.17 -10.24
C GLY A 54 22.95 12.64 -9.99
N GLU A 55 22.21 11.95 -9.12
CA GLU A 55 20.82 12.28 -8.80
C GLU A 55 20.65 12.60 -7.29
N GLU A 56 19.83 13.59 -6.99
CA GLU A 56 19.40 13.87 -5.62
C GLU A 56 18.19 12.97 -5.29
N PRO A 57 18.11 12.45 -4.06
CA PRO A 57 16.97 11.63 -3.66
C PRO A 57 15.69 12.49 -3.63
N PRO A 58 14.51 11.88 -3.86
CA PRO A 58 13.23 12.55 -3.68
C PRO A 58 13.06 13.12 -2.27
N ALA A 59 12.41 14.29 -2.17
CA ALA A 59 12.14 14.94 -0.89
C ALA A 59 11.15 14.17 0.01
N SER A 60 10.42 13.21 -0.56
CA SER A 60 9.40 12.43 0.15
C SER A 60 9.40 10.99 -0.32
N ALA A 61 9.22 10.08 0.63
CA ALA A 61 9.00 8.65 0.38
C ALA A 61 7.53 8.31 0.10
N LEU A 62 6.65 9.31 0.05
CA LEU A 62 5.26 9.13 -0.37
C LEU A 62 5.18 9.14 -1.90
N THR A 63 4.66 8.07 -2.47
CA THR A 63 4.48 7.94 -3.93
C THR A 63 3.04 7.60 -4.28
N GLU A 64 2.68 7.73 -5.54
CA GLU A 64 1.38 7.29 -6.06
C GLU A 64 1.56 6.08 -6.97
N ILE A 65 0.70 5.09 -6.79
CA ILE A 65 0.59 3.95 -7.71
C ILE A 65 -0.84 3.83 -8.23
N VAL A 66 -0.99 3.19 -9.38
CA VAL A 66 -2.30 2.84 -9.95
C VAL A 66 -2.38 1.33 -10.11
N GLU A 67 -3.38 0.72 -9.50
CA GLU A 67 -3.65 -0.71 -9.65
C GLU A 67 -5.15 -0.94 -9.82
N ASN A 68 -5.55 -1.73 -10.82
CA ASN A 68 -6.96 -2.03 -11.12
C ASN A 68 -7.83 -0.77 -11.36
N GLY A 69 -7.24 0.32 -11.83
CA GLY A 69 -7.91 1.61 -12.00
C GLY A 69 -8.06 2.45 -10.73
N VAL A 70 -7.61 1.95 -9.58
CA VAL A 70 -7.59 2.67 -8.30
C VAL A 70 -6.23 3.34 -8.09
N ARG A 71 -6.25 4.60 -7.69
CA ARG A 71 -5.06 5.39 -7.32
C ARG A 71 -4.82 5.29 -5.82
N TYR A 72 -3.58 4.97 -5.43
CA TYR A 72 -3.17 4.88 -4.04
C TYR A 72 -2.01 5.78 -3.74
N ALA A 73 -2.07 6.53 -2.65
CA ALA A 73 -0.89 7.05 -1.98
C ALA A 73 -0.22 5.89 -1.22
N VAL A 74 1.07 5.73 -1.41
CA VAL A 74 1.87 4.68 -0.78
C VAL A 74 3.07 5.31 -0.09
N ASP A 75 3.19 5.09 1.21
CA ASP A 75 4.35 5.46 2.00
C ASP A 75 5.35 4.30 1.98
N VAL A 76 6.42 4.44 1.19
CA VAL A 76 7.43 3.39 1.08
C VAL A 76 8.39 3.37 2.26
N GLU A 77 8.43 4.42 3.08
CA GLU A 77 9.25 4.52 4.28
C GLU A 77 8.58 3.90 5.52
N ASN A 78 7.32 4.28 5.79
CA ASN A 78 6.62 3.92 7.02
C ASN A 78 5.48 2.92 6.79
N GLY A 79 5.12 2.67 5.54
CA GLY A 79 4.10 1.70 5.19
C GLY A 79 4.49 0.28 5.61
N GLN A 80 3.49 -0.55 5.88
CA GLN A 80 3.69 -1.94 6.25
C GLN A 80 4.43 -2.70 5.15
N LYS A 81 5.43 -3.49 5.49
CA LYS A 81 6.36 -4.17 4.56
C LYS A 81 7.02 -3.16 3.61
N THR A 82 6.69 -3.18 2.34
CA THR A 82 7.19 -2.27 1.28
C THR A 82 6.19 -1.16 0.93
N GLY A 83 5.19 -0.93 1.77
CA GLY A 83 4.17 0.10 1.61
C GLY A 83 2.90 -0.36 0.90
N PHE A 84 2.96 -1.42 0.10
CA PHE A 84 1.80 -1.97 -0.62
C PHE A 84 1.94 -3.48 -0.89
N PHE A 85 0.82 -4.21 -0.86
CA PHE A 85 0.77 -5.66 -1.05
C PHE A 85 0.48 -6.01 -2.51
N LEU A 86 1.48 -6.04 -3.37
CA LEU A 86 1.34 -6.28 -4.81
C LEU A 86 0.76 -7.68 -5.15
N ASP A 87 1.02 -8.67 -4.31
CA ASP A 87 0.54 -10.04 -4.44
C ASP A 87 -1.00 -10.17 -4.38
N GLN A 88 -1.68 -9.18 -3.78
CA GLN A 88 -3.14 -9.18 -3.61
C GLN A 88 -3.92 -8.58 -4.80
N LYS A 89 -3.26 -8.18 -5.87
CA LYS A 89 -3.86 -7.52 -7.04
C LYS A 89 -5.10 -8.23 -7.57
N TYR A 90 -5.00 -9.53 -7.80
CA TYR A 90 -6.11 -10.32 -8.37
C TYR A 90 -7.21 -10.60 -7.36
N ASN A 91 -6.88 -10.71 -6.08
CA ASN A 91 -7.86 -10.84 -5.00
C ASN A 91 -8.70 -9.57 -4.87
N ARG A 92 -8.08 -8.39 -4.98
CA ARG A 92 -8.80 -7.11 -5.02
C ARG A 92 -9.74 -7.03 -6.20
N GLN A 93 -9.33 -7.48 -7.39
CA GLN A 93 -10.21 -7.55 -8.56
C GLN A 93 -11.39 -8.53 -8.35
N ALA A 94 -11.16 -9.65 -7.70
CA ALA A 94 -12.22 -10.60 -7.39
C ALA A 94 -13.27 -10.00 -6.46
N VAL A 95 -12.83 -9.29 -5.41
CA VAL A 95 -13.71 -8.55 -4.50
C VAL A 95 -14.52 -7.48 -5.25
N ALA A 96 -13.89 -6.70 -6.13
CA ALA A 96 -14.59 -5.71 -6.94
C ALA A 96 -15.76 -6.33 -7.74
N ARG A 97 -15.54 -7.49 -8.39
CA ARG A 97 -16.59 -8.21 -9.13
C ARG A 97 -17.75 -8.71 -8.26
N LEU A 98 -17.45 -9.08 -7.01
CA LEU A 98 -18.45 -9.56 -6.06
C LEU A 98 -19.23 -8.45 -5.36
N ALA A 99 -18.70 -7.22 -5.35
CA ALA A 99 -19.20 -6.12 -4.56
C ALA A 99 -20.41 -5.39 -5.17
N GLN A 100 -20.68 -5.56 -6.47
CA GLN A 100 -21.71 -4.81 -7.18
C GLN A 100 -23.08 -4.88 -6.48
N GLY A 101 -23.64 -3.70 -6.12
CA GLY A 101 -24.93 -3.54 -5.45
C GLY A 101 -24.97 -4.03 -4.01
N ARG A 102 -23.85 -4.45 -3.42
CA ARG A 102 -23.77 -4.98 -2.06
C ARG A 102 -23.33 -3.91 -1.06
N THR A 103 -23.65 -4.16 0.20
CA THR A 103 -22.98 -3.51 1.34
C THR A 103 -21.79 -4.37 1.72
N VAL A 104 -20.63 -3.76 1.90
CA VAL A 104 -19.36 -4.42 2.15
C VAL A 104 -18.77 -3.93 3.48
N LEU A 105 -18.28 -4.84 4.28
CA LEU A 105 -17.44 -4.56 5.44
C LEU A 105 -16.03 -5.09 5.15
N ASP A 106 -15.04 -4.21 5.14
CA ASP A 106 -13.61 -4.54 4.98
C ASP A 106 -12.93 -4.44 6.35
N CYS A 107 -12.71 -5.60 6.96
CA CYS A 107 -12.01 -5.73 8.23
C CYS A 107 -10.49 -5.77 8.00
N PHE A 108 -9.74 -5.06 8.85
CA PHE A 108 -8.28 -4.93 8.72
C PHE A 108 -7.90 -4.27 7.38
N THR A 109 -8.61 -3.21 7.07
CA THR A 109 -8.57 -2.56 5.75
C THR A 109 -7.21 -1.96 5.39
N HIS A 110 -6.33 -1.73 6.39
CA HIS A 110 -5.07 -1.04 6.23
C HIS A 110 -5.27 0.30 5.50
N THR A 111 -4.64 0.52 4.36
CA THR A 111 -4.81 1.74 3.55
C THR A 111 -6.02 1.70 2.59
N GLY A 112 -6.96 0.81 2.83
CA GLY A 112 -8.25 0.74 2.13
C GLY A 112 -8.24 -0.01 0.81
N SER A 113 -7.22 -0.81 0.51
CA SER A 113 -7.04 -1.34 -0.84
C SER A 113 -8.14 -2.29 -1.31
N PHE A 114 -8.70 -3.14 -0.43
CA PHE A 114 -9.85 -3.99 -0.75
C PHE A 114 -11.16 -3.19 -0.78
N ALA A 115 -11.37 -2.32 0.22
CA ALA A 115 -12.52 -1.44 0.30
C ALA A 115 -12.70 -0.55 -0.93
N LEU A 116 -11.60 0.05 -1.41
CA LEU A 116 -11.59 0.90 -2.61
C LEU A 116 -11.94 0.11 -3.87
N ASN A 117 -11.41 -1.11 -4.03
CA ASN A 117 -11.76 -1.98 -5.14
C ASN A 117 -13.23 -2.40 -5.08
N ALA A 118 -13.77 -2.67 -3.87
CA ALA A 118 -15.18 -2.96 -3.70
C ALA A 118 -16.07 -1.76 -4.09
N ALA A 119 -15.71 -0.56 -3.65
CA ALA A 119 -16.42 0.67 -3.98
C ALA A 119 -16.39 0.96 -5.49
N LEU A 120 -15.21 0.87 -6.13
CA LEU A 120 -15.05 1.02 -7.58
C LEU A 120 -15.83 -0.05 -8.35
N GLY A 121 -15.94 -1.27 -7.81
CA GLY A 121 -16.71 -2.38 -8.35
C GLY A 121 -18.23 -2.22 -8.21
N GLY A 122 -18.71 -1.06 -7.74
CA GLY A 122 -20.13 -0.75 -7.64
C GLY A 122 -20.80 -1.23 -6.36
N ALA A 123 -20.07 -1.36 -5.27
CA ALA A 123 -20.70 -1.54 -3.96
C ALA A 123 -21.66 -0.38 -3.67
N ARG A 124 -22.82 -0.69 -3.08
CA ARG A 124 -23.78 0.32 -2.64
C ARG A 124 -23.23 1.13 -1.46
N HIS A 125 -22.50 0.49 -0.60
CA HIS A 125 -21.85 1.09 0.56
C HIS A 125 -20.68 0.21 1.03
N VAL A 126 -19.59 0.83 1.50
CA VAL A 126 -18.42 0.14 2.04
C VAL A 126 -18.04 0.75 3.38
N THR A 127 -17.94 -0.08 4.40
CA THR A 127 -17.35 0.30 5.69
C THR A 127 -15.95 -0.32 5.80
N ALA A 128 -14.94 0.52 5.91
CA ALA A 128 -13.53 0.14 6.02
C ALA A 128 -13.05 0.33 7.46
N VAL A 129 -12.52 -0.73 8.08
CA VAL A 129 -12.16 -0.75 9.50
C VAL A 129 -10.73 -1.21 9.69
N ASP A 130 -9.97 -0.48 10.50
CA ASP A 130 -8.65 -0.86 10.98
C ASP A 130 -8.41 -0.30 12.38
N VAL A 131 -7.57 -0.93 13.16
CA VAL A 131 -7.19 -0.42 14.49
C VAL A 131 -6.27 0.80 14.39
N SER A 132 -5.52 0.91 13.30
CA SER A 132 -4.56 1.98 13.06
C SER A 132 -5.25 3.25 12.52
N GLU A 133 -5.31 4.30 13.33
CA GLU A 133 -5.82 5.62 12.91
C GLU A 133 -5.07 6.16 11.68
N THR A 134 -3.74 5.96 11.61
CA THR A 134 -2.92 6.38 10.48
C THR A 134 -3.30 5.65 9.20
N ALA A 135 -3.52 4.33 9.28
CA ALA A 135 -3.95 3.53 8.15
C ALA A 135 -5.35 3.96 7.66
N VAL A 136 -6.28 4.18 8.60
CA VAL A 136 -7.64 4.67 8.30
C VAL A 136 -7.61 6.07 7.67
N ALA A 137 -6.75 6.97 8.15
CA ALA A 137 -6.57 8.29 7.53
C ALA A 137 -6.06 8.18 6.09
N MET A 138 -5.11 7.29 5.83
CA MET A 138 -4.60 7.02 4.48
C MET A 138 -5.69 6.38 3.59
N ALA A 139 -6.49 5.47 4.11
CA ALA A 139 -7.62 4.87 3.39
C ALA A 139 -8.64 5.93 2.97
N ARG A 140 -8.97 6.88 3.84
CA ARG A 140 -9.84 8.02 3.55
C ARG A 140 -9.26 8.93 2.46
N GLU A 141 -7.99 9.25 2.55
CA GLU A 141 -7.30 10.05 1.52
C GLU A 141 -7.29 9.31 0.17
N ASN A 142 -7.09 8.00 0.17
CA ASN A 142 -7.17 7.19 -1.04
C ASN A 142 -8.59 7.18 -1.62
N ALA A 143 -9.64 7.14 -0.81
CA ALA A 143 -11.02 7.27 -1.27
C ALA A 143 -11.26 8.64 -1.93
N ARG A 144 -10.78 9.73 -1.32
CA ARG A 144 -10.86 11.09 -1.88
C ARG A 144 -10.18 11.18 -3.25
N ARG A 145 -8.98 10.60 -3.40
CA ARG A 145 -8.25 10.57 -4.69
C ARG A 145 -9.01 9.88 -5.81
N ASN A 146 -9.90 8.98 -5.46
CA ASN A 146 -10.70 8.20 -6.39
C ASN A 146 -12.16 8.66 -6.51
N GLY A 147 -12.57 9.72 -5.79
CA GLY A 147 -13.96 10.20 -5.79
C GLY A 147 -14.97 9.22 -5.19
N LEU A 148 -14.53 8.37 -4.24
CA LEU A 148 -15.32 7.29 -3.64
C LEU A 148 -15.86 7.61 -2.24
N GLU A 149 -15.61 8.83 -1.72
CA GLU A 149 -16.00 9.24 -0.37
C GLU A 149 -17.51 9.12 -0.12
N GLY A 150 -18.33 9.33 -1.14
CA GLY A 150 -19.79 9.30 -1.02
C GLY A 150 -20.40 7.91 -0.76
N VAL A 151 -19.60 6.85 -0.94
CA VAL A 151 -20.04 5.46 -0.77
C VAL A 151 -19.23 4.70 0.26
N MET A 152 -18.32 5.38 0.97
CA MET A 152 -17.40 4.74 1.92
C MET A 152 -17.41 5.41 3.29
N ASP A 153 -17.45 4.60 4.35
CA ASP A 153 -17.22 4.99 5.73
C ASP A 153 -15.91 4.37 6.25
N PHE A 154 -15.26 5.09 7.17
CA PHE A 154 -13.97 4.69 7.72
C PHE A 154 -14.01 4.74 9.25
N ARG A 155 -13.63 3.63 9.90
CA ARG A 155 -13.63 3.52 11.36
C ARG A 155 -12.27 3.05 11.86
N ALA A 156 -11.69 3.81 12.79
CA ALA A 156 -10.55 3.35 13.58
C ALA A 156 -11.12 2.59 14.80
N ALA A 157 -11.08 1.26 14.76
CA ALA A 157 -11.64 0.40 15.80
C ALA A 157 -11.00 -0.99 15.76
N ASP A 158 -11.03 -1.66 16.91
CA ASP A 158 -10.77 -3.10 16.96
C ASP A 158 -11.96 -3.84 16.33
N VAL A 159 -11.66 -4.65 15.32
CA VAL A 159 -12.67 -5.43 14.59
C VAL A 159 -13.38 -6.43 15.51
N PHE A 160 -12.67 -7.00 16.47
CA PHE A 160 -13.23 -7.98 17.40
C PHE A 160 -14.23 -7.36 18.39
N ASP A 161 -14.08 -6.07 18.70
CA ASP A 161 -15.03 -5.32 19.50
C ASP A 161 -16.21 -4.84 18.63
N LEU A 162 -15.92 -4.39 17.41
CA LEU A 162 -16.91 -3.83 16.49
C LEU A 162 -17.92 -4.87 15.96
N LEU A 163 -17.47 -6.08 15.62
CA LEU A 163 -18.35 -7.10 15.02
C LEU A 163 -19.55 -7.49 15.90
N PRO A 164 -19.40 -7.70 17.23
CA PRO A 164 -20.54 -7.94 18.10
C PRO A 164 -21.52 -6.77 18.14
N GLU A 165 -21.04 -5.52 18.11
CA GLU A 165 -21.88 -4.32 18.07
C GLU A 165 -22.72 -4.27 16.81
N LEU A 166 -22.10 -4.54 15.66
CA LEU A 166 -22.79 -4.56 14.37
C LEU A 166 -23.80 -5.72 14.27
N ALA A 167 -23.49 -6.87 14.84
CA ALA A 167 -24.38 -8.02 14.87
C ALA A 167 -25.62 -7.80 15.76
N ALA A 168 -25.52 -6.91 16.74
CA ALA A 168 -26.63 -6.56 17.65
C ALA A 168 -27.57 -5.49 17.06
N GLN A 169 -27.19 -4.85 15.95
CA GLN A 169 -28.04 -3.87 15.26
C GLN A 169 -29.08 -4.61 14.39
N PRO A 170 -30.36 -4.20 14.44
CA PRO A 170 -31.43 -4.85 13.68
C PRO A 170 -31.32 -4.65 12.16
#